data_2f0f52ef823a29e24f158327c3fda4a0
#
_entry.id   2f0f52ef823a29e24f158327c3fda4a0
#
_cell.length_a   1.000
_cell.length_b   1.000
_cell.length_c   1.000
_cell.angle_alpha   90.00
_cell.angle_beta   90.00
_cell.angle_gamma   90.00
#
_symmetry.space_group_name_H-M   'P 1'
#
loop_
_entity.id
_entity.type
_entity.pdbx_description
1 polymer ?
#
loop_
_entity_poly.entity_id
_entity_poly.type
_entity_poly.pdbx_seq_one_letter_code
_entity_poly.pdbx_strand_id
1 'polypeptide(L)'
;MSIQAVFFDMGGTIDTYGYTRELRLERTPGIQQRLQSAGINLDFSNEELYEVVSAGLARYHTWSLESLEELPPESVWGEYILPEYSVDRNALDAIAEELMCYIETRYYERKMRPEVPAVLEAIKEMGLKIGLISNVNSRGQVPTNLTEYKLERYFDPVVLSSEYGRRKPDPAVFHYAARLANIPTSHCIHVGDRIVRDVLGARRAGFRLAVQIKHDFKHGESDEGATPDYVIGCLTELLDILNLERKRITPDPRTADGSPCRVRALLFDAGDLLYFRPERGKFFTEFLEELDLNSEEKYSNERYLLRQQAYRGEMDQEEYQREILNLYGITEPEQVDRGLKAMKKDENNVQFFEGVKETLLTLKEAGYLLGIVTDTANPLYAKLNWFERGGFGHVWDAITSSLDVGVRKPDPKIYCAALKQLGVAVEQAVFLGHKKSELDGARNVGIRTIAFNYDDDALADYYVDKFADILKVPLLIRKKKTL
;
A
#
# COMPACT_ATOMS: atom_id res chain seq x y z
N MET A 1 -8.00 9.03 -12.16
CA MET A 1 -7.39 10.15 -11.37
C MET A 1 -6.02 10.45 -11.93
N SER A 2 -5.67 11.73 -12.09
CA SER A 2 -4.41 12.13 -12.69
C SER A 2 -3.28 12.08 -11.67
N ILE A 3 -2.12 11.56 -12.05
CA ILE A 3 -0.89 11.74 -11.30
C ILE A 3 -0.63 13.23 -11.18
N GLN A 4 -0.27 13.70 -9.99
CA GLN A 4 -0.01 15.12 -9.72
C GLN A 4 1.37 15.35 -9.11
N ALA A 5 1.98 14.31 -8.52
CA ALA A 5 3.32 14.38 -7.96
C ALA A 5 4.11 13.10 -8.17
N VAL A 6 5.43 13.27 -8.30
CA VAL A 6 6.42 12.21 -8.28
C VAL A 6 7.39 12.47 -7.14
N PHE A 7 7.50 11.53 -6.22
CA PHE A 7 8.45 11.55 -5.11
C PHE A 7 9.58 10.59 -5.40
N PHE A 8 10.79 11.02 -5.12
CA PHE A 8 12.01 10.22 -5.32
C PHE A 8 12.68 9.91 -3.97
N ASP A 9 13.29 8.73 -3.85
CA ASP A 9 14.38 8.54 -2.92
C ASP A 9 15.66 9.25 -3.45
N MET A 10 16.64 9.47 -2.58
CA MET A 10 17.90 10.09 -2.97
C MET A 10 18.93 9.06 -3.39
N GLY A 11 19.41 8.27 -2.45
CA GLY A 11 20.54 7.36 -2.65
C GLY A 11 20.12 6.08 -3.37
N GLY A 12 20.78 5.76 -4.49
CA GLY A 12 20.40 4.65 -5.36
C GLY A 12 19.38 5.06 -6.44
N THR A 13 18.73 6.21 -6.28
CA THR A 13 17.67 6.70 -7.17
C THR A 13 18.09 7.95 -7.95
N ILE A 14 18.34 9.07 -7.28
CA ILE A 14 18.86 10.31 -7.91
C ILE A 14 20.35 10.19 -8.14
N ASP A 15 21.08 9.64 -7.16
CA ASP A 15 22.50 9.33 -7.31
C ASP A 15 22.76 7.83 -7.07
N THR A 16 23.87 7.36 -7.60
CA THR A 16 24.45 6.09 -7.24
C THR A 16 25.50 6.32 -6.15
N TYR A 17 25.67 5.35 -5.27
CA TYR A 17 26.67 5.42 -4.24
C TYR A 17 27.32 4.06 -3.99
N GLY A 18 28.57 4.12 -3.56
CA GLY A 18 29.34 2.95 -3.16
C GLY A 18 30.38 3.34 -2.13
N TYR A 19 30.98 2.37 -1.50
CA TYR A 19 32.12 2.60 -0.61
C TYR A 19 33.03 1.37 -0.55
N THR A 20 34.30 1.62 -0.23
CA THR A 20 35.25 0.59 0.15
C THR A 20 35.78 0.89 1.55
N ARG A 21 36.38 -0.14 2.19
CA ARG A 21 37.04 0.06 3.49
C ARG A 21 38.19 1.06 3.36
N GLU A 22 38.94 0.98 2.28
CA GLU A 22 40.08 1.86 1.99
C GLU A 22 39.65 3.33 1.89
N LEU A 23 38.57 3.61 1.15
CA LEU A 23 38.01 4.97 1.04
C LEU A 23 37.64 5.52 2.42
N ARG A 24 36.91 4.74 3.23
CA ARG A 24 36.48 5.17 4.56
C ARG A 24 37.66 5.41 5.50
N LEU A 25 38.70 4.56 5.47
CA LEU A 25 39.93 4.77 6.22
C LEU A 25 40.66 6.03 5.79
N GLU A 26 40.75 6.30 4.49
CA GLU A 26 41.34 7.55 3.95
C GLU A 26 40.60 8.79 4.46
N ARG A 27 39.29 8.71 4.67
CA ARG A 27 38.44 9.83 5.13
C ARG A 27 38.32 9.93 6.65
N THR A 28 38.68 8.91 7.42
CA THR A 28 38.61 8.91 8.89
C THR A 28 39.37 10.05 9.58
N PRO A 29 40.56 10.49 9.10
CA PRO A 29 41.24 11.66 9.67
C PRO A 29 40.40 12.92 9.72
N GLY A 30 39.44 13.09 8.79
CA GLY A 30 38.52 14.22 8.82
C GLY A 30 37.50 14.19 9.97
N ILE A 31 37.16 13.00 10.48
CA ILE A 31 36.36 12.86 11.70
C ILE A 31 37.22 13.23 12.92
N GLN A 32 38.43 12.69 12.99
CA GLN A 32 39.36 12.96 14.07
C GLN A 32 39.66 14.47 14.19
N GLN A 33 39.90 15.15 13.08
CA GLN A 33 40.12 16.59 13.05
C GLN A 33 38.94 17.39 13.64
N ARG A 34 37.69 17.01 13.32
CA ARG A 34 36.49 17.67 13.85
C ARG A 34 36.34 17.47 15.33
N LEU A 35 36.53 16.24 15.80
CA LEU A 35 36.55 15.91 17.25
C LEU A 35 37.60 16.74 17.96
N GLN A 36 38.85 16.78 17.50
CA GLN A 36 39.92 17.57 18.07
C GLN A 36 39.63 19.07 18.09
N SER A 37 39.05 19.59 17.00
CA SER A 37 38.64 21.01 16.90
C SER A 37 37.59 21.41 17.93
N ALA A 38 36.75 20.44 18.33
CA ALA A 38 35.77 20.61 19.42
C ALA A 38 36.36 20.30 20.83
N GLY A 39 37.66 20.08 20.91
CA GLY A 39 38.33 19.77 22.20
C GLY A 39 38.17 18.32 22.64
N ILE A 40 37.65 17.42 21.81
CA ILE A 40 37.48 16.00 22.05
C ILE A 40 38.72 15.28 21.53
N ASN A 41 39.61 14.92 22.44
CA ASN A 41 40.86 14.23 22.11
C ASN A 41 40.71 12.75 22.49
N LEU A 42 40.51 11.91 21.49
CA LEU A 42 40.50 10.45 21.60
C LEU A 42 41.86 9.94 21.11
N ASP A 43 42.50 9.09 21.91
CA ASP A 43 43.79 8.50 21.54
C ASP A 43 43.56 7.25 20.67
N PHE A 44 43.06 7.51 19.46
CA PHE A 44 42.79 6.49 18.46
C PHE A 44 43.73 6.61 17.27
N SER A 45 44.20 5.46 16.79
CA SER A 45 44.68 5.35 15.42
C SER A 45 43.51 5.54 14.41
N ASN A 46 43.83 5.76 13.15
CA ASN A 46 42.78 5.86 12.11
C ASN A 46 41.96 4.57 12.00
N GLU A 47 42.60 3.42 12.11
CA GLU A 47 41.95 2.12 12.11
C GLU A 47 40.97 1.97 13.26
N GLU A 48 41.39 2.31 14.47
CA GLU A 48 40.57 2.21 15.68
C GLU A 48 39.36 3.13 15.60
N LEU A 49 39.54 4.39 15.17
CA LEU A 49 38.46 5.32 15.01
C LEU A 49 37.47 4.84 13.93
N TYR A 50 37.99 4.32 12.80
CA TYR A 50 37.15 3.73 11.76
C TYR A 50 36.29 2.59 12.26
N GLU A 51 36.91 1.64 13.03
CA GLU A 51 36.19 0.48 13.59
C GLU A 51 35.10 0.92 14.60
N VAL A 52 35.43 1.87 15.48
CA VAL A 52 34.49 2.44 16.45
C VAL A 52 33.29 3.08 15.76
N VAL A 53 33.55 3.94 14.77
CA VAL A 53 32.49 4.61 14.01
C VAL A 53 31.66 3.59 13.22
N SER A 54 32.30 2.65 12.54
CA SER A 54 31.61 1.65 11.73
C SER A 54 30.73 0.71 12.58
N ALA A 55 31.25 0.26 13.72
CA ALA A 55 30.48 -0.58 14.66
C ALA A 55 29.31 0.19 15.28
N GLY A 56 29.51 1.46 15.62
CA GLY A 56 28.45 2.31 16.16
C GLY A 56 27.32 2.53 15.15
N LEU A 57 27.67 2.87 13.92
CA LEU A 57 26.70 3.03 12.83
C LEU A 57 25.95 1.72 12.52
N ALA A 58 26.61 0.57 12.59
CA ALA A 58 25.97 -0.73 12.40
C ALA A 58 24.95 -1.04 13.51
N ARG A 59 25.28 -0.77 14.78
CA ARG A 59 24.33 -0.90 15.91
C ARG A 59 23.12 0.00 15.72
N TYR A 60 23.36 1.26 15.40
CA TYR A 60 22.29 2.21 15.15
C TYR A 60 21.42 1.79 13.96
N HIS A 61 22.02 1.35 12.86
CA HIS A 61 21.29 0.88 11.69
C HIS A 61 20.35 -0.28 12.02
N THR A 62 20.81 -1.27 12.80
CA THR A 62 19.97 -2.39 13.25
C THR A 62 18.77 -1.89 14.04
N TRP A 63 19.00 -1.03 15.04
CA TRP A 63 17.93 -0.45 15.84
C TRP A 63 16.93 0.35 14.99
N SER A 64 17.42 1.17 14.06
CA SER A 64 16.58 2.02 13.21
C SER A 64 15.71 1.24 12.21
N LEU A 65 16.14 0.04 11.80
CA LEU A 65 15.32 -0.87 10.98
C LEU A 65 14.18 -1.49 11.77
N GLU A 66 14.39 -1.79 13.05
CA GLU A 66 13.38 -2.39 13.93
C GLU A 66 12.37 -1.34 14.42
N SER A 67 12.83 -0.17 14.85
CA SER A 67 12.01 0.89 15.44
C SER A 67 11.27 1.73 14.40
N LEU A 68 11.82 1.83 13.19
CA LEU A 68 11.40 2.78 12.12
C LEU A 68 11.48 4.25 12.58
N GLU A 69 12.28 4.54 13.61
CA GLU A 69 12.55 5.87 14.12
C GLU A 69 13.92 6.37 13.65
N GLU A 70 14.05 7.68 13.56
CA GLU A 70 15.31 8.36 13.27
C GLU A 70 15.71 9.18 14.49
N LEU A 71 16.84 8.83 15.10
CA LEU A 71 17.39 9.62 16.20
C LEU A 71 18.20 10.81 15.67
N PRO A 72 18.26 11.92 16.40
CA PRO A 72 19.12 13.03 16.05
C PRO A 72 20.60 12.61 16.15
N PRO A 73 21.48 13.24 15.37
CA PRO A 73 22.92 12.93 15.34
C PRO A 73 23.60 12.88 16.70
N GLU A 74 23.16 13.74 17.62
CA GLU A 74 23.65 13.81 19.00
C GLU A 74 23.45 12.49 19.75
N SER A 75 22.26 11.89 19.62
CA SER A 75 21.97 10.58 20.19
C SER A 75 22.77 9.47 19.48
N VAL A 76 22.87 9.51 18.17
CA VAL A 76 23.63 8.49 17.41
C VAL A 76 25.10 8.49 17.83
N TRP A 77 25.73 9.67 17.92
CA TRP A 77 27.11 9.77 18.34
C TRP A 77 27.32 9.36 19.78
N GLY A 78 26.46 9.80 20.68
CA GLY A 78 26.66 9.57 22.11
C GLY A 78 26.19 8.23 22.65
N GLU A 79 25.19 7.62 22.03
CA GLU A 79 24.58 6.39 22.53
C GLU A 79 25.00 5.16 21.71
N TYR A 80 25.39 5.35 20.43
CA TYR A 80 25.73 4.25 19.54
C TYR A 80 27.20 4.25 19.11
N ILE A 81 27.80 5.44 18.82
CA ILE A 81 29.19 5.50 18.32
C ILE A 81 30.18 5.55 19.50
N LEU A 82 29.96 6.45 20.45
CA LEU A 82 30.87 6.67 21.58
C LEU A 82 30.24 6.41 22.96
N PRO A 83 29.42 5.36 23.18
CA PRO A 83 28.69 5.16 24.43
C PRO A 83 29.63 4.86 25.63
N GLU A 84 30.77 4.24 25.36
CA GLU A 84 31.72 3.77 26.38
C GLU A 84 32.88 4.75 26.63
N TYR A 85 32.91 5.86 25.86
CA TYR A 85 34.01 6.82 25.93
C TYR A 85 33.64 8.04 26.75
N SER A 86 34.52 8.43 27.66
CA SER A 86 34.36 9.64 28.50
C SER A 86 34.70 10.89 27.67
N VAL A 87 33.68 11.46 27.01
CA VAL A 87 33.83 12.68 26.23
C VAL A 87 32.96 13.79 26.83
N ASP A 88 33.33 15.06 26.59
CA ASP A 88 32.43 16.19 26.87
C ASP A 88 31.22 16.09 25.97
N ARG A 89 30.10 15.76 26.58
CA ARG A 89 28.84 15.55 25.85
C ARG A 89 28.36 16.83 25.17
N ASN A 90 28.50 17.97 25.80
CA ASN A 90 28.07 19.24 25.21
C ASN A 90 28.91 19.59 23.97
N ALA A 91 30.22 19.34 24.03
CA ALA A 91 31.09 19.54 22.89
C ALA A 91 30.77 18.57 21.73
N LEU A 92 30.45 17.29 22.05
CA LEU A 92 30.08 16.29 21.05
C LEU A 92 28.75 16.64 20.39
N ASP A 93 27.73 16.97 21.18
CA ASP A 93 26.39 17.34 20.69
C ASP A 93 26.46 18.57 19.75
N ALA A 94 27.33 19.55 20.06
CA ALA A 94 27.51 20.74 19.24
C ALA A 94 28.03 20.47 17.83
N ILE A 95 28.75 19.36 17.61
CA ILE A 95 29.33 19.01 16.30
C ILE A 95 28.75 17.73 15.69
N ALA A 96 27.81 17.07 16.38
CA ALA A 96 27.28 15.79 15.98
C ALA A 96 26.67 15.80 14.58
N GLU A 97 25.92 16.84 14.22
CA GLU A 97 25.37 17.04 12.87
C GLU A 97 26.49 17.20 11.82
N GLU A 98 27.53 17.99 12.11
CA GLU A 98 28.66 18.16 11.20
C GLU A 98 29.40 16.83 10.97
N LEU A 99 29.63 16.07 12.04
CA LEU A 99 30.26 14.76 11.96
C LEU A 99 29.39 13.77 11.14
N MET A 100 28.08 13.76 11.37
CA MET A 100 27.18 12.88 10.61
C MET A 100 27.10 13.28 9.14
N CYS A 101 26.97 14.56 8.84
CA CYS A 101 27.00 15.08 7.49
C CYS A 101 28.31 14.76 6.77
N TYR A 102 29.44 14.87 7.47
CA TYR A 102 30.74 14.47 6.92
C TYR A 102 30.77 12.98 6.56
N ILE A 103 30.29 12.12 7.45
CA ILE A 103 30.21 10.67 7.18
C ILE A 103 29.35 10.40 5.96
N GLU A 104 28.14 10.92 5.91
CA GLU A 104 27.19 10.63 4.83
C GLU A 104 27.57 11.23 3.48
N THR A 105 28.41 12.27 3.48
CA THR A 105 28.91 12.90 2.24
C THR A 105 30.29 12.42 1.82
N ARG A 106 31.15 11.92 2.75
CA ARG A 106 32.57 11.61 2.46
C ARG A 106 32.93 10.13 2.58
N TYR A 107 32.16 9.34 3.36
CA TYR A 107 32.39 7.88 3.47
C TYR A 107 31.80 7.10 2.28
N TYR A 108 31.22 7.82 1.32
CA TYR A 108 30.61 7.25 0.11
C TYR A 108 31.10 8.01 -1.12
N GLU A 109 31.40 7.25 -2.17
CA GLU A 109 31.50 7.82 -3.52
C GLU A 109 30.10 7.97 -4.07
N ARG A 110 29.64 9.22 -4.24
CA ARG A 110 28.33 9.54 -4.78
C ARG A 110 28.48 10.14 -6.17
N LYS A 111 27.60 9.70 -7.07
CA LYS A 111 27.57 10.21 -8.45
C LYS A 111 26.13 10.35 -8.90
N MET A 112 25.73 11.57 -9.24
CA MET A 112 24.44 11.83 -9.85
C MET A 112 24.26 10.98 -11.11
N ARG A 113 23.09 10.37 -11.30
CA ARG A 113 22.76 9.68 -12.54
C ARG A 113 22.68 10.71 -13.68
N PRO A 114 23.30 10.45 -14.84
CA PRO A 114 23.44 11.45 -15.89
C PRO A 114 22.10 11.92 -16.49
N GLU A 115 21.08 11.09 -16.46
CA GLU A 115 19.76 11.39 -17.01
C GLU A 115 18.88 12.25 -16.09
N VAL A 116 19.22 12.39 -14.80
CA VAL A 116 18.38 13.06 -13.78
C VAL A 116 17.95 14.47 -14.18
N PRO A 117 18.86 15.39 -14.61
CA PRO A 117 18.44 16.75 -14.92
C PRO A 117 17.39 16.81 -16.04
N ALA A 118 17.56 15.99 -17.09
CA ALA A 118 16.62 15.94 -18.22
C ALA A 118 15.26 15.35 -17.81
N VAL A 119 15.27 14.31 -16.97
CA VAL A 119 14.04 13.65 -16.47
C VAL A 119 13.27 14.62 -15.56
N LEU A 120 13.93 15.30 -14.62
CA LEU A 120 13.27 16.24 -13.72
C LEU A 120 12.67 17.43 -14.50
N GLU A 121 13.38 17.95 -15.51
CA GLU A 121 12.84 19.03 -16.36
C GLU A 121 11.60 18.54 -17.12
N ALA A 122 11.64 17.35 -17.71
CA ALA A 122 10.48 16.78 -18.42
C ALA A 122 9.27 16.57 -17.49
N ILE A 123 9.49 16.08 -16.25
CA ILE A 123 8.41 15.93 -15.26
C ILE A 123 7.82 17.30 -14.89
N LYS A 124 8.66 18.31 -14.72
CA LYS A 124 8.23 19.69 -14.45
C LYS A 124 7.42 20.27 -15.61
N GLU A 125 7.87 20.06 -16.87
CA GLU A 125 7.13 20.45 -18.08
C GLU A 125 5.77 19.73 -18.19
N MET A 126 5.66 18.53 -17.65
CA MET A 126 4.38 17.85 -17.51
C MET A 126 3.44 18.50 -16.48
N GLY A 127 3.88 19.52 -15.74
CA GLY A 127 3.12 20.20 -14.69
C GLY A 127 2.97 19.37 -13.41
N LEU A 128 3.82 18.37 -13.20
CA LEU A 128 3.80 17.54 -12.00
C LEU A 128 4.70 18.13 -10.91
N LYS A 129 4.29 18.04 -9.66
CA LYS A 129 5.16 18.35 -8.53
C LYS A 129 6.22 17.26 -8.36
N ILE A 130 7.40 17.66 -7.92
CA ILE A 130 8.53 16.77 -7.67
C ILE A 130 8.93 16.93 -6.22
N GLY A 131 8.91 15.83 -5.46
CA GLY A 131 9.35 15.81 -4.07
C GLY A 131 10.45 14.76 -3.84
N LEU A 132 11.04 14.81 -2.66
CA LEU A 132 12.08 13.88 -2.23
C LEU A 132 11.73 13.34 -0.84
N ILE A 133 11.92 12.03 -0.64
CA ILE A 133 11.74 11.35 0.65
C ILE A 133 12.97 10.48 0.88
N SER A 134 13.84 10.87 1.81
CA SER A 134 15.09 10.18 2.05
C SER A 134 15.27 9.75 3.51
N ASN A 135 15.73 8.50 3.70
CA ASN A 135 16.23 8.03 4.99
C ASN A 135 17.70 8.45 5.12
N VAL A 136 17.96 9.40 5.99
CA VAL A 136 19.30 9.96 6.25
C VAL A 136 19.48 10.27 7.73
N ASN A 137 20.70 10.17 8.24
CA ASN A 137 20.98 10.45 9.63
C ASN A 137 21.32 11.94 9.86
N SER A 138 21.87 12.65 8.85
CA SER A 138 22.14 14.08 8.92
C SER A 138 21.08 14.91 8.20
N ARG A 139 20.89 16.15 8.63
CA ARG A 139 20.04 17.14 7.94
C ARG A 139 20.75 17.75 6.75
N GLY A 140 22.09 17.75 6.76
CA GLY A 140 22.92 18.44 5.78
C GLY A 140 23.26 17.62 4.52
N GLN A 141 23.17 16.28 4.56
CA GLN A 141 23.64 15.43 3.45
C GLN A 141 22.86 15.67 2.15
N VAL A 142 21.52 15.58 2.18
CA VAL A 142 20.70 15.74 0.99
C VAL A 142 20.80 17.17 0.43
N PRO A 143 20.63 18.24 1.23
CA PRO A 143 20.82 19.61 0.74
C PRO A 143 22.19 19.83 0.09
N THR A 144 23.28 19.33 0.72
CA THR A 144 24.63 19.44 0.16
C THR A 144 24.73 18.79 -1.23
N ASN A 145 24.25 17.55 -1.37
CA ASN A 145 24.29 16.86 -2.65
C ASN A 145 23.39 17.51 -3.71
N LEU A 146 22.19 17.97 -3.34
CA LEU A 146 21.31 18.69 -4.27
C LEU A 146 21.98 19.97 -4.80
N THR A 147 22.70 20.72 -3.93
CA THR A 147 23.46 21.91 -4.31
C THR A 147 24.61 21.55 -5.25
N GLU A 148 25.42 20.54 -4.92
CA GLU A 148 26.50 20.05 -5.77
C GLU A 148 25.98 19.60 -7.15
N TYR A 149 24.81 18.98 -7.21
CA TYR A 149 24.16 18.53 -8.46
C TYR A 149 23.38 19.65 -9.18
N LYS A 150 23.17 20.80 -8.57
CA LYS A 150 22.35 21.92 -9.06
C LYS A 150 20.88 21.53 -9.27
N LEU A 151 20.34 20.73 -8.36
CA LEU A 151 19.00 20.15 -8.45
C LEU A 151 17.99 20.74 -7.45
N GLU A 152 18.38 21.64 -6.54
CA GLU A 152 17.53 22.18 -5.45
C GLU A 152 16.20 22.72 -5.97
N ARG A 153 16.24 23.38 -7.13
CA ARG A 153 15.07 24.03 -7.74
C ARG A 153 13.94 23.09 -8.18
N TYR A 154 14.22 21.79 -8.20
CA TYR A 154 13.22 20.80 -8.65
C TYR A 154 12.39 20.21 -7.52
N PHE A 155 12.96 20.10 -6.33
CA PHE A 155 12.36 19.33 -5.25
C PHE A 155 11.63 20.24 -4.24
N ASP A 156 10.31 20.11 -4.21
CA ASP A 156 9.43 20.73 -3.21
C ASP A 156 8.18 19.82 -3.03
N PRO A 157 8.05 19.13 -1.86
CA PRO A 157 8.91 19.19 -0.67
C PRO A 157 10.14 18.26 -0.72
N VAL A 158 11.12 18.54 0.15
CA VAL A 158 12.18 17.62 0.56
C VAL A 158 11.87 17.15 1.97
N VAL A 159 11.74 15.84 2.17
CA VAL A 159 11.44 15.23 3.46
C VAL A 159 12.58 14.28 3.86
N LEU A 160 13.21 14.60 4.98
CA LEU A 160 14.33 13.85 5.53
C LEU A 160 13.89 13.14 6.83
N SER A 161 14.26 11.87 7.00
CA SER A 161 13.97 11.14 8.23
C SER A 161 14.60 11.82 9.45
N SER A 162 15.82 12.38 9.30
CA SER A 162 16.53 13.14 10.33
C SER A 162 15.81 14.40 10.84
N GLU A 163 14.87 14.95 10.06
CA GLU A 163 14.04 16.09 10.46
C GLU A 163 12.65 15.63 10.95
N TYR A 164 12.11 14.59 10.31
CA TYR A 164 10.76 14.10 10.61
C TYR A 164 10.70 13.13 11.80
N GLY A 165 11.81 12.46 12.12
CA GLY A 165 11.91 11.50 13.21
C GLY A 165 11.40 10.09 12.88
N ARG A 166 10.95 9.82 11.66
CA ARG A 166 10.48 8.53 11.18
C ARG A 166 11.11 8.18 9.83
N ARG A 167 11.33 6.88 9.61
CA ARG A 167 12.01 6.33 8.43
C ARG A 167 11.06 5.55 7.52
N LYS A 168 11.30 5.52 6.21
CA LYS A 168 10.73 4.52 5.31
C LYS A 168 11.09 3.11 5.82
N PRO A 169 10.15 2.15 5.82
CA PRO A 169 8.84 2.11 5.19
C PRO A 169 7.65 2.56 6.05
N ASP A 170 7.85 3.35 7.13
CA ASP A 170 6.71 3.90 7.87
C ASP A 170 5.85 4.76 6.94
N PRO A 171 4.55 4.43 6.74
CA PRO A 171 3.68 5.20 5.86
C PRO A 171 3.51 6.66 6.28
N ALA A 172 3.77 7.00 7.54
CA ALA A 172 3.64 8.36 8.05
C ALA A 172 4.55 9.35 7.33
N VAL A 173 5.78 8.96 6.94
CA VAL A 173 6.70 9.85 6.20
C VAL A 173 6.18 10.17 4.80
N PHE A 174 5.55 9.21 4.14
CA PHE A 174 4.94 9.40 2.81
C PHE A 174 3.69 10.28 2.89
N HIS A 175 2.83 10.05 3.90
CA HIS A 175 1.67 10.92 4.16
C HIS A 175 2.10 12.36 4.48
N TYR A 176 3.19 12.52 5.24
CA TYR A 176 3.74 13.83 5.54
C TYR A 176 4.22 14.55 4.27
N ALA A 177 4.97 13.87 3.40
CA ALA A 177 5.43 14.41 2.13
C ALA A 177 4.26 14.80 1.21
N ALA A 178 3.24 13.96 1.09
CA ALA A 178 2.06 14.23 0.28
C ALA A 178 1.27 15.46 0.82
N ARG A 179 1.17 15.61 2.15
CA ARG A 179 0.55 16.80 2.78
C ARG A 179 1.32 18.08 2.51
N LEU A 180 2.66 18.06 2.61
CA LEU A 180 3.48 19.23 2.29
C LEU A 180 3.32 19.62 0.82
N ALA A 181 3.22 18.65 -0.09
CA ALA A 181 2.91 18.91 -1.49
C ALA A 181 1.46 19.39 -1.73
N ASN A 182 0.59 19.27 -0.74
CA ASN A 182 -0.86 19.49 -0.85
C ASN A 182 -1.51 18.62 -1.95
N ILE A 183 -1.14 17.34 -1.98
CA ILE A 183 -1.61 16.35 -2.98
C ILE A 183 -2.03 15.07 -2.24
N PRO A 184 -3.21 14.51 -2.54
CA PRO A 184 -3.61 13.22 -1.99
C PRO A 184 -2.64 12.10 -2.40
N THR A 185 -2.36 11.16 -1.50
CA THR A 185 -1.43 10.04 -1.76
C THR A 185 -1.81 9.23 -3.00
N SER A 186 -3.12 9.05 -3.26
CA SER A 186 -3.65 8.37 -4.46
C SER A 186 -3.32 9.06 -5.80
N HIS A 187 -2.73 10.24 -5.77
CA HIS A 187 -2.25 11.01 -6.93
C HIS A 187 -0.72 11.11 -6.99
N CYS A 188 -0.03 10.43 -6.07
CA CYS A 188 1.42 10.43 -5.95
C CYS A 188 2.02 9.13 -6.48
N ILE A 189 3.22 9.24 -7.06
CA ILE A 189 4.10 8.12 -7.40
C ILE A 189 5.33 8.23 -6.51
N HIS A 190 5.85 7.09 -6.05
CA HIS A 190 7.17 7.02 -5.44
C HIS A 190 8.12 6.21 -6.31
N VAL A 191 9.34 6.71 -6.47
CA VAL A 191 10.43 6.07 -7.20
C VAL A 191 11.59 5.87 -6.23
N GLY A 192 12.01 4.63 -6.02
CA GLY A 192 13.11 4.30 -5.12
C GLY A 192 13.79 2.99 -5.49
N ASP A 193 14.95 2.69 -4.89
CA ASP A 193 15.74 1.52 -5.23
C ASP A 193 15.39 0.30 -4.36
N ARG A 194 14.81 0.50 -3.16
CA ARG A 194 14.59 -0.55 -2.16
C ARG A 194 13.15 -1.00 -2.08
N ILE A 195 12.93 -2.33 -2.25
CA ILE A 195 11.59 -2.90 -2.15
C ILE A 195 11.01 -2.69 -0.76
N VAL A 196 11.75 -3.02 0.30
CA VAL A 196 11.25 -2.94 1.67
C VAL A 196 10.98 -1.50 2.10
N ARG A 197 11.85 -0.55 1.77
CA ARG A 197 11.73 0.84 2.20
C ARG A 197 10.81 1.66 1.31
N ASP A 198 11.05 1.62 0.00
CA ASP A 198 10.41 2.52 -0.96
C ASP A 198 9.09 1.96 -1.46
N VAL A 199 9.12 0.72 -2.00
CA VAL A 199 7.93 0.12 -2.61
C VAL A 199 6.88 -0.21 -1.55
N LEU A 200 7.28 -0.92 -0.48
CA LEU A 200 6.36 -1.30 0.59
C LEU A 200 5.81 -0.07 1.33
N GLY A 201 6.69 0.91 1.63
CA GLY A 201 6.28 2.14 2.30
C GLY A 201 5.28 2.97 1.50
N ALA A 202 5.55 3.20 0.22
CA ALA A 202 4.65 3.91 -0.68
C ALA A 202 3.29 3.20 -0.83
N ARG A 203 3.28 1.87 -0.94
CA ARG A 203 2.05 1.08 -1.00
C ARG A 203 1.23 1.16 0.28
N ARG A 204 1.88 1.06 1.46
CA ARG A 204 1.23 1.22 2.76
C ARG A 204 0.63 2.61 2.94
N ALA A 205 1.24 3.62 2.36
CA ALA A 205 0.74 5.00 2.38
C ALA A 205 -0.36 5.27 1.33
N GLY A 206 -0.72 4.30 0.49
CA GLY A 206 -1.72 4.47 -0.55
C GLY A 206 -1.25 5.33 -1.73
N PHE A 207 0.05 5.37 -2.02
CA PHE A 207 0.55 5.97 -3.25
C PHE A 207 0.03 5.19 -4.46
N ARG A 208 -0.30 5.92 -5.53
CA ARG A 208 -0.88 5.35 -6.75
C ARG A 208 0.03 4.31 -7.38
N LEU A 209 1.31 4.60 -7.46
CA LEU A 209 2.32 3.69 -8.00
C LEU A 209 3.58 3.73 -7.14
N ALA A 210 4.22 2.57 -7.02
CA ALA A 210 5.56 2.40 -6.48
C ALA A 210 6.46 1.81 -7.57
N VAL A 211 7.43 2.59 -8.02
CA VAL A 211 8.37 2.24 -9.08
C VAL A 211 9.73 1.91 -8.47
N GLN A 212 10.24 0.71 -8.76
CA GLN A 212 11.59 0.34 -8.38
C GLN A 212 12.58 0.71 -9.50
N ILE A 213 13.64 1.45 -9.14
CA ILE A 213 14.80 1.60 -10.01
C ILE A 213 15.90 0.64 -9.59
N LYS A 214 16.51 -0.07 -10.54
CA LYS A 214 17.63 -0.98 -10.24
C LYS A 214 18.87 -0.20 -9.86
N HIS A 215 19.53 -0.67 -8.82
CA HIS A 215 20.81 -0.17 -8.34
C HIS A 215 21.79 -1.33 -8.16
N ASP A 216 23.03 -1.16 -8.61
CA ASP A 216 24.02 -2.24 -8.62
C ASP A 216 24.60 -2.54 -7.22
N PHE A 217 24.56 -1.57 -6.32
CA PHE A 217 25.09 -1.74 -4.96
C PHE A 217 24.09 -2.46 -4.05
N LYS A 218 24.38 -3.71 -3.73
CA LYS A 218 23.57 -4.52 -2.81
C LYS A 218 24.02 -4.30 -1.37
N HIS A 219 23.25 -3.57 -0.59
CA HIS A 219 23.28 -3.72 0.87
C HIS A 219 22.50 -5.00 1.19
N GLY A 220 22.94 -5.80 2.17
CA GLY A 220 22.35 -7.08 2.53
C GLY A 220 20.89 -7.07 3.03
N GLU A 221 20.10 -6.05 2.67
CA GLU A 221 18.66 -5.98 2.91
C GLU A 221 17.93 -6.91 1.95
N SER A 222 16.94 -7.64 2.47
CA SER A 222 16.07 -8.50 1.69
C SER A 222 15.24 -7.66 0.72
N ASP A 223 15.16 -8.12 -0.54
CA ASP A 223 14.26 -7.57 -1.55
C ASP A 223 12.86 -8.24 -1.53
N GLU A 224 12.47 -8.82 -0.39
CA GLU A 224 11.19 -9.49 -0.20
C GLU A 224 10.17 -8.56 0.47
N GLY A 225 8.89 -8.80 0.24
CA GLY A 225 7.79 -8.17 1.00
C GLY A 225 6.83 -7.30 0.19
N ALA A 226 7.16 -6.87 -1.03
CA ALA A 226 6.23 -6.16 -1.92
C ALA A 226 6.65 -6.32 -3.39
N THR A 227 5.68 -6.24 -4.29
CA THR A 227 5.95 -6.21 -5.74
C THR A 227 5.79 -4.78 -6.23
N PRO A 228 6.80 -4.17 -6.88
CA PRO A 228 6.66 -2.86 -7.50
C PRO A 228 5.65 -2.89 -8.66
N ASP A 229 5.01 -1.75 -8.95
CA ASP A 229 4.13 -1.63 -10.11
C ASP A 229 4.94 -1.65 -11.42
N TYR A 230 6.13 -1.07 -11.37
CA TYR A 230 7.11 -1.08 -12.45
C TYR A 230 8.53 -1.23 -11.91
N VAL A 231 9.38 -1.89 -12.70
CA VAL A 231 10.82 -1.98 -12.46
C VAL A 231 11.53 -1.34 -13.64
N ILE A 232 12.37 -0.34 -13.37
CA ILE A 232 13.11 0.40 -14.40
C ILE A 232 14.62 0.26 -14.17
N GLY A 233 15.38 0.30 -15.24
CA GLY A 233 16.85 0.32 -15.22
C GLY A 233 17.43 1.74 -15.28
N CYS A 234 16.66 2.70 -15.82
CA CYS A 234 17.04 4.09 -16.01
C CYS A 234 15.84 5.00 -15.75
N LEU A 235 16.06 6.18 -15.18
CA LEU A 235 14.98 7.13 -14.88
C LEU A 235 14.26 7.66 -16.14
N THR A 236 14.85 7.59 -17.32
CA THR A 236 14.17 7.92 -18.57
C THR A 236 12.93 7.07 -18.83
N GLU A 237 12.93 5.80 -18.42
CA GLU A 237 11.78 4.89 -18.54
C GLU A 237 10.57 5.35 -17.70
N LEU A 238 10.81 6.15 -16.65
CA LEU A 238 9.75 6.77 -15.85
C LEU A 238 8.88 7.70 -16.70
N LEU A 239 9.46 8.41 -17.67
CA LEU A 239 8.72 9.31 -18.56
C LEU A 239 7.71 8.53 -19.42
N ASP A 240 8.06 7.32 -19.85
CA ASP A 240 7.15 6.46 -20.60
C ASP A 240 5.99 5.98 -19.71
N ILE A 241 6.30 5.62 -18.45
CA ILE A 241 5.28 5.25 -17.45
C ILE A 241 4.33 6.43 -17.20
N LEU A 242 4.87 7.64 -16.98
CA LEU A 242 4.08 8.84 -16.77
C LEU A 242 3.19 9.17 -17.99
N ASN A 243 3.72 9.05 -19.20
CA ASN A 243 2.96 9.25 -20.43
C ASN A 243 1.87 8.17 -20.61
N LEU A 244 2.17 6.92 -20.28
CA LEU A 244 1.20 5.83 -20.32
C LEU A 244 0.06 6.09 -19.31
N GLU A 245 0.39 6.47 -18.08
CA GLU A 245 -0.57 6.79 -17.05
C GLU A 245 -1.40 8.04 -17.40
N ARG A 246 -0.80 9.05 -18.02
CA ARG A 246 -1.55 10.20 -18.56
C ARG A 246 -2.54 9.78 -19.65
N LYS A 247 -2.16 8.89 -20.55
CA LYS A 247 -3.05 8.32 -21.57
C LYS A 247 -4.15 7.45 -20.96
N ARG A 248 -3.84 6.72 -19.87
CA ARG A 248 -4.85 5.97 -19.11
C ARG A 248 -5.85 6.88 -18.38
N ILE A 249 -5.45 8.10 -18.02
CA ILE A 249 -6.25 9.08 -17.26
C ILE A 249 -6.98 10.08 -18.15
N THR A 250 -6.56 10.24 -19.40
CA THR A 250 -7.38 10.69 -20.48
C THR A 250 -7.88 9.45 -21.25
N PRO A 251 -8.91 8.75 -20.77
CA PRO A 251 -9.73 8.09 -21.73
C PRO A 251 -10.20 9.26 -22.59
N ASP A 252 -9.97 9.23 -23.87
CA ASP A 252 -10.87 9.98 -24.75
C ASP A 252 -12.26 9.47 -24.32
N PRO A 253 -13.12 10.31 -23.71
CA PRO A 253 -14.43 9.85 -23.26
C PRO A 253 -15.31 9.51 -24.47
N ARG A 254 -14.72 9.36 -25.63
CA ARG A 254 -15.33 9.11 -26.91
C ARG A 254 -14.90 7.74 -27.40
N THR A 255 -15.85 6.96 -27.83
CA THR A 255 -15.63 5.81 -28.70
C THR A 255 -15.00 6.29 -30.02
N ALA A 256 -14.50 5.39 -30.84
CA ALA A 256 -13.91 5.71 -32.14
C ALA A 256 -14.84 6.58 -33.05
N ASP A 257 -16.15 6.67 -32.71
CA ASP A 257 -17.17 7.51 -33.36
C ASP A 257 -17.41 8.85 -32.61
N GLY A 258 -16.59 9.17 -31.58
CA GLY A 258 -16.69 10.42 -30.82
C GLY A 258 -17.76 10.46 -29.73
N SER A 259 -18.45 9.34 -29.43
CA SER A 259 -19.42 9.26 -28.33
C SER A 259 -18.77 8.99 -26.98
N PRO A 260 -19.34 9.42 -25.83
CA PRO A 260 -18.78 9.16 -24.50
C PRO A 260 -18.71 7.65 -24.23
N CYS A 261 -17.60 7.18 -23.64
CA CYS A 261 -17.42 5.78 -23.26
C CYS A 261 -18.52 5.35 -22.29
N ARG A 262 -19.37 4.44 -22.74
CA ARG A 262 -20.58 4.06 -22.03
C ARG A 262 -20.31 2.94 -21.07
N VAL A 263 -20.77 3.08 -19.82
CA VAL A 263 -20.79 1.96 -18.88
C VAL A 263 -21.62 0.83 -19.46
N ARG A 264 -21.05 -0.38 -19.46
CA ARG A 264 -21.66 -1.62 -19.93
C ARG A 264 -21.82 -2.64 -18.81
N ALA A 265 -20.95 -2.58 -17.78
CA ALA A 265 -20.94 -3.55 -16.71
C ALA A 265 -20.93 -2.88 -15.33
N LEU A 266 -21.64 -3.49 -14.39
CA LEU A 266 -21.57 -3.19 -12.97
C LEU A 266 -21.03 -4.43 -12.24
N LEU A 267 -19.98 -4.24 -11.46
CA LEU A 267 -19.35 -5.24 -10.61
C LEU A 267 -19.76 -4.96 -9.16
N PHE A 268 -20.31 -5.93 -8.49
CA PHE A 268 -20.81 -5.78 -7.12
C PHE A 268 -19.95 -6.59 -6.14
N ASP A 269 -19.58 -6.01 -4.99
CA ASP A 269 -19.33 -6.84 -3.83
C ASP A 269 -20.63 -7.55 -3.40
N ALA A 270 -20.52 -8.58 -2.58
CA ALA A 270 -21.70 -9.35 -2.21
C ALA A 270 -22.15 -9.06 -0.77
N GLY A 271 -21.30 -9.34 0.21
CA GLY A 271 -21.62 -9.16 1.62
C GLY A 271 -21.62 -7.69 2.04
N ASP A 272 -22.56 -7.31 2.90
CA ASP A 272 -22.77 -5.93 3.37
C ASP A 272 -23.05 -4.90 2.26
N LEU A 273 -23.24 -5.39 1.02
CA LEU A 273 -23.69 -4.62 -0.13
C LEU A 273 -25.05 -5.11 -0.67
N LEU A 274 -25.17 -6.41 -0.98
CA LEU A 274 -26.40 -7.03 -1.46
C LEU A 274 -27.22 -7.61 -0.33
N TYR A 275 -26.53 -8.17 0.65
CA TYR A 275 -27.12 -8.79 1.83
C TYR A 275 -26.26 -8.55 3.07
N PHE A 276 -26.88 -8.65 4.22
CA PHE A 276 -26.22 -8.60 5.52
C PHE A 276 -26.68 -9.75 6.43
N ARG A 277 -25.94 -9.94 7.50
CA ARG A 277 -26.32 -10.89 8.57
C ARG A 277 -26.65 -10.10 9.82
N PRO A 278 -27.94 -10.06 10.24
CA PRO A 278 -28.37 -9.22 11.37
C PRO A 278 -27.73 -9.64 12.69
N GLU A 279 -27.50 -10.93 12.85
CA GLU A 279 -26.91 -11.52 14.07
C GLU A 279 -25.81 -12.50 13.67
N ARG A 280 -24.64 -11.95 13.33
CA ARG A 280 -23.49 -12.77 12.89
C ARG A 280 -23.02 -13.67 14.03
N GLY A 281 -22.95 -14.99 13.78
CA GLY A 281 -22.41 -15.96 14.71
C GLY A 281 -23.36 -16.31 15.86
N LYS A 282 -24.62 -15.87 15.84
CA LYS A 282 -25.59 -16.09 16.91
C LYS A 282 -25.73 -17.57 17.27
N PHE A 283 -26.02 -18.41 16.29
CA PHE A 283 -26.28 -19.83 16.54
C PHE A 283 -25.05 -20.58 17.01
N PHE A 284 -23.88 -20.16 16.54
CA PHE A 284 -22.62 -20.72 17.02
C PHE A 284 -22.30 -20.24 18.43
N THR A 285 -22.56 -18.97 18.75
CA THR A 285 -22.42 -18.46 20.13
C THR A 285 -23.35 -19.17 21.09
N GLU A 286 -24.63 -19.28 20.74
CA GLU A 286 -25.61 -20.05 21.55
C GLU A 286 -25.14 -21.50 21.79
N PHE A 287 -24.61 -22.16 20.78
CA PHE A 287 -24.04 -23.51 20.89
C PHE A 287 -22.82 -23.57 21.82
N LEU A 288 -21.92 -22.56 21.79
CA LEU A 288 -20.78 -22.50 22.72
C LEU A 288 -21.26 -22.28 24.19
N GLU A 289 -22.25 -21.43 24.38
CA GLU A 289 -22.83 -21.14 25.68
C GLU A 289 -23.50 -22.41 26.30
N GLU A 290 -24.17 -23.21 25.48
CA GLU A 290 -24.73 -24.51 25.92
C GLU A 290 -23.66 -25.49 26.44
N LEU A 291 -22.42 -25.36 25.96
CA LEU A 291 -21.27 -26.16 26.38
C LEU A 291 -20.44 -25.52 27.50
N ASP A 292 -20.89 -24.38 28.05
CA ASP A 292 -20.18 -23.59 29.05
C ASP A 292 -18.78 -23.13 28.55
N LEU A 293 -18.66 -22.91 27.22
CA LEU A 293 -17.46 -22.44 26.58
C LEU A 293 -17.57 -20.95 26.35
N ASN A 294 -16.54 -20.20 26.84
CA ASN A 294 -16.51 -18.76 26.71
C ASN A 294 -16.23 -18.33 25.24
N SER A 295 -17.04 -17.39 24.77
CA SER A 295 -17.07 -16.99 23.36
C SER A 295 -15.88 -16.12 22.90
N GLU A 296 -15.99 -15.52 21.86
CA GLU A 296 -15.33 -14.65 20.89
C GLU A 296 -13.93 -14.10 21.14
N GLU A 297 -13.57 -13.58 22.32
CA GLU A 297 -12.29 -12.85 22.50
C GLU A 297 -11.06 -13.75 22.56
N LYS A 298 -11.19 -14.94 23.12
CA LYS A 298 -10.05 -15.82 23.42
C LYS A 298 -9.31 -16.31 22.16
N TYR A 299 -10.01 -16.50 21.04
CA TYR A 299 -9.46 -17.06 19.80
C TYR A 299 -9.66 -16.13 18.57
N SER A 300 -9.81 -14.84 18.79
CA SER A 300 -10.09 -13.90 17.71
C SER A 300 -8.99 -13.85 16.63
N ASN A 301 -7.74 -13.91 17.02
CA ASN A 301 -6.59 -13.90 16.12
C ASN A 301 -6.47 -15.21 15.32
N GLU A 302 -6.61 -16.36 16.01
CA GLU A 302 -6.55 -17.68 15.38
C GLU A 302 -7.71 -17.86 14.38
N ARG A 303 -8.92 -17.48 14.77
CA ARG A 303 -10.10 -17.46 13.88
C ARG A 303 -9.89 -16.55 12.67
N TYR A 304 -9.25 -15.40 12.87
CA TYR A 304 -8.91 -14.51 11.77
C TYR A 304 -7.92 -15.18 10.80
N LEU A 305 -6.85 -15.80 11.30
CA LEU A 305 -5.85 -16.50 10.48
C LEU A 305 -6.46 -17.66 9.70
N LEU A 306 -7.24 -18.52 10.33
CA LEU A 306 -7.96 -19.62 9.66
C LEU A 306 -8.88 -19.09 8.55
N ARG A 307 -9.60 -18.00 8.81
CA ARG A 307 -10.45 -17.36 7.81
C ARG A 307 -9.64 -16.84 6.60
N GLN A 308 -8.43 -16.31 6.85
CA GLN A 308 -7.56 -15.87 5.76
C GLN A 308 -7.15 -17.04 4.86
N GLN A 309 -6.81 -18.18 5.45
CA GLN A 309 -6.46 -19.40 4.72
C GLN A 309 -7.64 -19.91 3.88
N ALA A 310 -8.82 -20.03 4.50
CA ALA A 310 -10.04 -20.45 3.81
C ALA A 310 -10.41 -19.51 2.63
N TYR A 311 -10.25 -18.20 2.80
CA TYR A 311 -10.51 -17.22 1.74
C TYR A 311 -9.52 -17.29 0.57
N ARG A 312 -8.33 -17.86 0.78
CA ARG A 312 -7.34 -18.12 -0.28
C ARG A 312 -7.48 -19.52 -0.90
N GLY A 313 -8.43 -20.34 -0.42
CA GLY A 313 -8.62 -21.71 -0.87
C GLY A 313 -7.56 -22.69 -0.36
N GLU A 314 -6.81 -22.32 0.69
CA GLU A 314 -5.81 -23.19 1.33
C GLU A 314 -6.48 -24.28 2.19
N MET A 315 -7.74 -24.12 2.53
CA MET A 315 -8.63 -25.10 3.14
C MET A 315 -10.05 -24.91 2.64
N ASP A 316 -10.86 -25.96 2.63
CA ASP A 316 -12.26 -25.85 2.28
C ASP A 316 -13.13 -25.35 3.44
N GLN A 317 -14.42 -25.08 3.17
CA GLN A 317 -15.34 -24.54 4.15
C GLN A 317 -15.60 -25.48 5.34
N GLU A 318 -15.69 -26.77 5.10
CA GLU A 318 -15.94 -27.74 6.17
C GLU A 318 -14.69 -27.93 7.02
N GLU A 319 -13.51 -28.00 6.41
CA GLU A 319 -12.23 -28.04 7.10
C GLU A 319 -12.04 -26.79 7.96
N TYR A 320 -12.31 -25.60 7.42
CA TYR A 320 -12.29 -24.34 8.18
C TYR A 320 -13.22 -24.39 9.40
N GLN A 321 -14.45 -24.89 9.24
CA GLN A 321 -15.40 -24.98 10.34
C GLN A 321 -14.94 -25.99 11.41
N ARG A 322 -14.34 -27.11 11.00
CA ARG A 322 -13.78 -28.11 11.94
C ARG A 322 -12.60 -27.54 12.72
N GLU A 323 -11.71 -26.79 12.06
CA GLU A 323 -10.60 -26.13 12.74
C GLU A 323 -11.08 -25.07 13.75
N ILE A 324 -12.15 -24.35 13.45
CA ILE A 324 -12.80 -23.48 14.45
C ILE A 324 -13.29 -24.28 15.67
N LEU A 325 -13.95 -25.42 15.47
CA LEU A 325 -14.40 -26.27 16.56
C LEU A 325 -13.23 -26.82 17.38
N ASN A 326 -12.15 -27.23 16.73
CA ASN A 326 -10.91 -27.68 17.36
C ASN A 326 -10.29 -26.62 18.27
N LEU A 327 -10.31 -25.33 17.88
CA LEU A 327 -9.83 -24.23 18.73
C LEU A 327 -10.55 -24.15 20.08
N TYR A 328 -11.84 -24.50 20.10
CA TYR A 328 -12.65 -24.56 21.32
C TYR A 328 -12.56 -25.89 22.07
N GLY A 329 -11.75 -26.85 21.57
CA GLY A 329 -11.58 -28.17 22.14
C GLY A 329 -12.79 -29.12 21.90
N ILE A 330 -13.62 -28.79 20.89
CA ILE A 330 -14.81 -29.58 20.52
C ILE A 330 -14.36 -30.65 19.54
N THR A 331 -14.19 -31.88 20.05
CA THR A 331 -13.68 -33.03 19.28
C THR A 331 -14.66 -34.23 19.28
N GLU A 332 -15.61 -34.26 20.19
CA GLU A 332 -16.61 -35.33 20.26
C GLU A 332 -17.52 -35.29 19.02
N PRO A 333 -17.69 -36.41 18.28
CA PRO A 333 -18.39 -36.43 17.00
C PRO A 333 -19.81 -35.83 17.03
N GLU A 334 -20.56 -36.04 18.10
CA GLU A 334 -21.94 -35.52 18.25
C GLU A 334 -21.91 -33.99 18.44
N GLN A 335 -20.95 -33.47 19.23
CA GLN A 335 -20.77 -32.03 19.45
C GLN A 335 -20.27 -31.36 18.20
N VAL A 336 -19.33 -31.98 17.46
CA VAL A 336 -18.83 -31.48 16.16
C VAL A 336 -19.99 -31.34 15.17
N ASP A 337 -20.85 -32.35 15.03
CA ASP A 337 -22.02 -32.28 14.13
C ASP A 337 -22.99 -31.15 14.53
N ARG A 338 -23.24 -30.97 15.83
CA ARG A 338 -24.07 -29.86 16.34
C ARG A 338 -23.43 -28.49 16.04
N GLY A 339 -22.14 -28.35 16.27
CA GLY A 339 -21.41 -27.13 15.99
C GLY A 339 -21.40 -26.75 14.49
N LEU A 340 -21.17 -27.73 13.61
CA LEU A 340 -21.29 -27.55 12.17
C LEU A 340 -22.69 -27.11 11.72
N LYS A 341 -23.73 -27.70 12.31
CA LYS A 341 -25.14 -27.30 12.07
C LYS A 341 -25.44 -25.89 12.55
N ALA A 342 -24.88 -25.48 13.69
CA ALA A 342 -25.00 -24.09 14.19
C ALA A 342 -24.31 -23.08 13.26
N MET A 343 -23.09 -23.37 12.85
CA MET A 343 -22.36 -22.53 11.87
C MET A 343 -23.12 -22.47 10.53
N LYS A 344 -23.70 -23.56 10.07
CA LYS A 344 -24.49 -23.59 8.83
C LYS A 344 -25.77 -22.75 8.93
N LYS A 345 -26.39 -22.66 10.09
CA LYS A 345 -27.53 -21.77 10.34
C LYS A 345 -27.07 -20.30 10.25
N ASP A 346 -25.93 -19.95 10.86
CA ASP A 346 -25.36 -18.60 10.79
C ASP A 346 -25.04 -18.18 9.35
N GLU A 347 -24.46 -19.09 8.56
CA GLU A 347 -24.19 -18.84 7.14
C GLU A 347 -25.46 -18.51 6.35
N ASN A 348 -26.55 -19.23 6.61
CA ASN A 348 -27.83 -19.10 5.91
C ASN A 348 -28.72 -17.98 6.46
N ASN A 349 -28.36 -17.38 7.59
CA ASN A 349 -29.09 -16.26 8.19
C ASN A 349 -28.74 -14.93 7.46
N VAL A 350 -29.18 -14.82 6.22
CA VAL A 350 -28.97 -13.65 5.38
C VAL A 350 -30.26 -12.89 5.16
N GLN A 351 -30.19 -11.56 5.23
CA GLN A 351 -31.24 -10.61 4.84
C GLN A 351 -30.72 -9.70 3.74
N PHE A 352 -31.59 -9.32 2.82
CA PHE A 352 -31.22 -8.44 1.71
C PHE A 352 -31.55 -6.99 2.04
N PHE A 353 -30.71 -6.07 1.57
CA PHE A 353 -31.03 -4.66 1.68
C PHE A 353 -32.26 -4.30 0.85
N GLU A 354 -33.01 -3.31 1.30
CA GLU A 354 -34.19 -2.81 0.62
C GLU A 354 -33.83 -2.29 -0.80
N GLY A 355 -34.64 -2.68 -1.78
CA GLY A 355 -34.47 -2.24 -3.17
C GLY A 355 -33.42 -2.99 -3.98
N VAL A 356 -32.68 -3.95 -3.42
CA VAL A 356 -31.63 -4.70 -4.15
C VAL A 356 -32.22 -5.44 -5.33
N LYS A 357 -33.24 -6.24 -5.12
CA LYS A 357 -33.87 -7.03 -6.19
C LYS A 357 -34.36 -6.17 -7.34
N GLU A 358 -35.16 -5.17 -7.04
CA GLU A 358 -35.79 -4.28 -8.03
C GLU A 358 -34.75 -3.50 -8.82
N THR A 359 -33.68 -3.03 -8.15
CA THR A 359 -32.58 -2.30 -8.79
C THR A 359 -31.79 -3.21 -9.73
N LEU A 360 -31.44 -4.42 -9.29
CA LEU A 360 -30.69 -5.38 -10.13
C LEU A 360 -31.50 -5.79 -11.36
N LEU A 361 -32.79 -6.07 -11.22
CA LEU A 361 -33.67 -6.39 -12.33
C LEU A 361 -33.76 -5.22 -13.31
N THR A 362 -33.94 -4.00 -12.82
CA THR A 362 -33.98 -2.77 -13.65
C THR A 362 -32.68 -2.57 -14.42
N LEU A 363 -31.51 -2.75 -13.78
CA LEU A 363 -30.21 -2.66 -14.43
C LEU A 363 -30.08 -3.73 -15.53
N LYS A 364 -30.53 -4.95 -15.25
CA LYS A 364 -30.48 -6.04 -16.24
C LYS A 364 -31.38 -5.77 -17.44
N GLU A 365 -32.62 -5.33 -17.24
CA GLU A 365 -33.57 -4.90 -18.29
C GLU A 365 -33.02 -3.71 -19.11
N ALA A 366 -32.28 -2.81 -18.43
CA ALA A 366 -31.59 -1.73 -19.13
C ALA A 366 -30.38 -2.23 -19.96
N GLY A 367 -30.05 -3.52 -19.94
CA GLY A 367 -29.00 -4.17 -20.74
C GLY A 367 -27.59 -3.97 -20.19
N TYR A 368 -27.43 -3.78 -18.89
CA TYR A 368 -26.14 -3.84 -18.23
C TYR A 368 -25.73 -5.30 -18.00
N LEU A 369 -24.42 -5.56 -18.09
CA LEU A 369 -23.80 -6.78 -17.60
C LEU A 369 -23.61 -6.63 -16.10
N LEU A 370 -24.03 -7.64 -15.33
CA LEU A 370 -23.91 -7.64 -13.87
C LEU A 370 -22.94 -8.74 -13.44
N GLY A 371 -21.90 -8.35 -12.71
CA GLY A 371 -20.91 -9.28 -12.16
C GLY A 371 -20.76 -9.15 -10.67
N ILE A 372 -20.34 -10.23 -10.02
CA ILE A 372 -19.95 -10.24 -8.60
C ILE A 372 -18.44 -10.36 -8.48
N VAL A 373 -17.85 -9.62 -7.53
CA VAL A 373 -16.45 -9.77 -7.11
C VAL A 373 -16.45 -9.96 -5.59
N THR A 374 -16.22 -11.18 -5.13
CA THR A 374 -16.44 -11.52 -3.73
C THR A 374 -15.29 -12.28 -3.08
N ASP A 375 -14.92 -11.86 -1.87
CA ASP A 375 -14.09 -12.66 -0.98
C ASP A 375 -14.97 -13.67 -0.23
N THR A 376 -14.63 -14.95 -0.31
CA THR A 376 -15.49 -15.98 0.29
C THR A 376 -14.71 -17.25 0.60
N ALA A 377 -15.05 -17.89 1.73
CA ALA A 377 -14.74 -19.28 2.01
C ALA A 377 -15.90 -20.22 1.60
N ASN A 378 -17.09 -19.65 1.40
CA ASN A 378 -18.25 -20.44 1.01
C ASN A 378 -18.19 -20.86 -0.45
N PRO A 379 -18.56 -22.10 -0.77
CA PRO A 379 -18.70 -22.55 -2.14
C PRO A 379 -19.69 -21.69 -2.92
N LEU A 380 -19.43 -21.48 -4.21
CA LEU A 380 -20.25 -20.61 -5.05
C LEU A 380 -21.73 -20.96 -5.05
N TYR A 381 -22.08 -22.27 -5.05
CA TYR A 381 -23.46 -22.72 -5.02
C TYR A 381 -24.24 -22.22 -3.79
N ALA A 382 -23.59 -22.07 -2.63
CA ALA A 382 -24.23 -21.56 -1.43
C ALA A 382 -24.67 -20.10 -1.59
N LYS A 383 -23.80 -19.26 -2.19
CA LYS A 383 -24.16 -17.87 -2.50
C LYS A 383 -25.26 -17.75 -3.55
N LEU A 384 -25.19 -18.58 -4.58
CA LEU A 384 -26.24 -18.62 -5.61
C LEU A 384 -27.61 -18.98 -4.99
N ASN A 385 -27.65 -19.94 -4.07
CA ASN A 385 -28.88 -20.27 -3.35
C ASN A 385 -29.44 -19.10 -2.53
N TRP A 386 -28.56 -18.26 -1.94
CA TRP A 386 -29.04 -17.04 -1.27
C TRP A 386 -29.63 -16.05 -2.26
N PHE A 387 -28.97 -15.81 -3.39
CA PHE A 387 -29.48 -14.89 -4.42
C PHE A 387 -30.78 -15.37 -5.07
N GLU A 388 -30.94 -16.69 -5.27
CA GLU A 388 -32.21 -17.27 -5.72
C GLU A 388 -33.33 -17.02 -4.72
N ARG A 389 -33.09 -17.20 -3.42
CA ARG A 389 -34.07 -16.85 -2.37
C ARG A 389 -34.38 -15.35 -2.35
N GLY A 390 -33.43 -14.50 -2.72
CA GLY A 390 -33.62 -13.07 -2.89
C GLY A 390 -34.37 -12.70 -4.18
N GLY A 391 -34.58 -13.65 -5.09
CA GLY A 391 -35.28 -13.45 -6.36
C GLY A 391 -34.47 -12.74 -7.44
N PHE A 392 -33.12 -12.79 -7.34
CA PHE A 392 -32.18 -12.20 -8.30
C PHE A 392 -30.97 -13.10 -8.61
N GLY A 393 -31.06 -14.41 -8.39
CA GLY A 393 -29.97 -15.35 -8.70
C GLY A 393 -29.63 -15.41 -10.19
N HIS A 394 -30.62 -15.20 -11.06
CA HIS A 394 -30.50 -15.31 -12.51
C HIS A 394 -29.94 -14.06 -13.22
N VAL A 395 -29.69 -12.95 -12.51
CA VAL A 395 -29.27 -11.70 -13.16
C VAL A 395 -27.78 -11.64 -13.48
N TRP A 396 -26.98 -12.51 -12.91
CA TRP A 396 -25.51 -12.45 -12.94
C TRP A 396 -24.92 -13.01 -14.24
N ASP A 397 -24.12 -12.20 -14.94
CA ASP A 397 -23.38 -12.62 -16.14
C ASP A 397 -22.01 -13.22 -15.79
N ALA A 398 -21.44 -12.85 -14.64
CA ALA A 398 -20.18 -13.40 -14.15
C ALA A 398 -20.14 -13.36 -12.61
N ILE A 399 -19.47 -14.34 -12.02
CA ILE A 399 -19.17 -14.35 -10.59
C ILE A 399 -17.70 -14.70 -10.42
N THR A 400 -16.94 -13.77 -9.84
CA THR A 400 -15.51 -13.90 -9.59
C THR A 400 -15.29 -13.98 -8.09
N SER A 401 -14.83 -15.13 -7.61
CA SER A 401 -14.56 -15.35 -6.19
C SER A 401 -13.06 -15.39 -5.89
N SER A 402 -12.70 -15.07 -4.65
CA SER A 402 -11.32 -15.22 -4.17
C SER A 402 -10.84 -16.67 -4.22
N LEU A 403 -11.74 -17.65 -4.10
CA LEU A 403 -11.43 -19.07 -4.22
C LEU A 403 -10.99 -19.44 -5.64
N ASP A 404 -11.68 -18.91 -6.67
CA ASP A 404 -11.38 -19.22 -8.07
C ASP A 404 -10.10 -18.54 -8.56
N VAL A 405 -9.82 -17.34 -8.05
CA VAL A 405 -8.67 -16.51 -8.49
C VAL A 405 -7.42 -16.74 -7.63
N GLY A 406 -7.59 -17.28 -6.42
CA GLY A 406 -6.49 -17.49 -5.46
C GLY A 406 -6.00 -16.22 -4.77
N VAL A 407 -6.67 -15.08 -5.01
CA VAL A 407 -6.36 -13.78 -4.37
C VAL A 407 -7.64 -13.07 -3.93
N ARG A 408 -7.48 -12.16 -2.97
CA ARG A 408 -8.59 -11.40 -2.37
C ARG A 408 -8.56 -9.95 -2.78
N LYS A 409 -9.70 -9.25 -2.69
CA LYS A 409 -9.71 -7.78 -2.70
C LYS A 409 -8.83 -7.27 -1.54
N PRO A 410 -8.00 -6.23 -1.75
CA PRO A 410 -7.95 -5.33 -2.92
C PRO A 410 -6.96 -5.74 -4.02
N ASP A 411 -6.51 -6.99 -4.12
CA ASP A 411 -5.57 -7.40 -5.18
C ASP A 411 -6.15 -7.09 -6.58
N PRO A 412 -5.41 -6.38 -7.45
CA PRO A 412 -5.83 -6.05 -8.81
C PRO A 412 -6.30 -7.25 -9.65
N LYS A 413 -5.72 -8.43 -9.41
CA LYS A 413 -6.01 -9.64 -10.19
C LYS A 413 -7.48 -10.04 -10.14
N ILE A 414 -8.14 -9.87 -8.98
CA ILE A 414 -9.56 -10.27 -8.84
C ILE A 414 -10.49 -9.37 -9.68
N TYR A 415 -10.21 -8.07 -9.74
CA TYR A 415 -10.97 -7.12 -10.56
C TYR A 415 -10.72 -7.35 -12.05
N CYS A 416 -9.45 -7.58 -12.44
CA CYS A 416 -9.09 -7.90 -13.82
C CYS A 416 -9.73 -9.21 -14.29
N ALA A 417 -9.83 -10.22 -13.42
CA ALA A 417 -10.51 -11.47 -13.73
C ALA A 417 -12.01 -11.25 -14.01
N ALA A 418 -12.68 -10.43 -13.20
CA ALA A 418 -14.08 -10.07 -13.41
C ALA A 418 -14.31 -9.33 -14.72
N LEU A 419 -13.48 -8.34 -15.04
CA LEU A 419 -13.53 -7.62 -16.31
C LEU A 419 -13.36 -8.56 -17.50
N LYS A 420 -12.41 -9.49 -17.41
CA LYS A 420 -12.16 -10.50 -18.45
C LYS A 420 -13.34 -11.45 -18.64
N GLN A 421 -13.96 -11.93 -17.55
CA GLN A 421 -15.15 -12.78 -17.62
C GLN A 421 -16.33 -12.08 -18.31
N LEU A 422 -16.52 -10.79 -18.05
CA LEU A 422 -17.58 -9.98 -18.68
C LEU A 422 -17.23 -9.46 -20.09
N GLY A 423 -15.99 -9.61 -20.52
CA GLY A 423 -15.54 -9.12 -21.83
C GLY A 423 -15.66 -7.60 -21.99
N VAL A 424 -15.36 -6.84 -20.93
CA VAL A 424 -15.44 -5.37 -20.93
C VAL A 424 -14.10 -4.74 -20.60
N ALA A 425 -13.87 -3.55 -21.18
CA ALA A 425 -12.74 -2.72 -20.82
C ALA A 425 -12.98 -2.04 -19.46
N VAL A 426 -11.89 -1.64 -18.79
CA VAL A 426 -11.95 -1.04 -17.46
C VAL A 426 -12.83 0.21 -17.39
N GLU A 427 -12.80 1.04 -18.45
CA GLU A 427 -13.57 2.27 -18.55
C GLU A 427 -15.08 2.02 -18.74
N GLN A 428 -15.43 0.80 -19.14
CA GLN A 428 -16.82 0.37 -19.35
C GLN A 428 -17.43 -0.26 -18.09
N ALA A 429 -16.67 -0.38 -17.01
CA ALA A 429 -17.11 -0.98 -15.76
C ALA A 429 -17.24 0.05 -14.63
N VAL A 430 -18.10 -0.29 -13.66
CA VAL A 430 -18.25 0.41 -12.38
C VAL A 430 -18.26 -0.65 -11.29
N PHE A 431 -17.49 -0.44 -10.23
CA PHE A 431 -17.50 -1.32 -9.05
C PHE A 431 -18.34 -0.70 -7.93
N LEU A 432 -19.21 -1.51 -7.36
CA LEU A 432 -20.01 -1.17 -6.19
C LEU A 432 -19.47 -1.90 -4.98
N GLY A 433 -19.11 -1.15 -3.95
CA GLY A 433 -18.52 -1.69 -2.73
C GLY A 433 -18.88 -0.87 -1.49
N HIS A 434 -18.43 -1.36 -0.34
CA HIS A 434 -18.69 -0.70 0.94
C HIS A 434 -17.39 -0.42 1.71
N LYS A 435 -16.38 -1.27 1.62
CA LYS A 435 -15.11 -1.10 2.31
C LYS A 435 -14.16 -0.20 1.58
N LYS A 436 -13.47 0.65 2.34
CA LYS A 436 -12.38 1.49 1.84
C LYS A 436 -11.39 0.71 0.99
N SER A 437 -10.85 -0.40 1.51
CA SER A 437 -9.83 -1.20 0.81
C SER A 437 -10.32 -1.77 -0.52
N GLU A 438 -11.58 -2.16 -0.61
CA GLU A 438 -12.18 -2.73 -1.82
C GLU A 438 -12.41 -1.66 -2.89
N LEU A 439 -12.94 -0.50 -2.48
CA LEU A 439 -13.12 0.66 -3.36
C LEU A 439 -11.77 1.18 -3.87
N ASP A 440 -10.77 1.28 -3.00
CA ASP A 440 -9.40 1.67 -3.38
C ASP A 440 -8.79 0.65 -4.35
N GLY A 441 -9.00 -0.66 -4.12
CA GLY A 441 -8.53 -1.72 -5.01
C GLY A 441 -9.13 -1.61 -6.42
N ALA A 442 -10.43 -1.36 -6.54
CA ALA A 442 -11.11 -1.14 -7.82
C ALA A 442 -10.60 0.13 -8.53
N ARG A 443 -10.42 1.21 -7.77
CA ARG A 443 -9.88 2.49 -8.30
C ARG A 443 -8.44 2.34 -8.78
N ASN A 444 -7.62 1.55 -8.08
CA ASN A 444 -6.23 1.27 -8.49
C ASN A 444 -6.15 0.54 -9.84
N VAL A 445 -7.16 -0.25 -10.19
CA VAL A 445 -7.29 -0.86 -11.52
C VAL A 445 -7.82 0.14 -12.56
N GLY A 446 -8.36 1.29 -12.13
CA GLY A 446 -8.96 2.31 -12.97
C GLY A 446 -10.48 2.15 -13.16
N ILE A 447 -11.12 1.28 -12.40
CA ILE A 447 -12.58 1.11 -12.38
C ILE A 447 -13.20 2.24 -11.55
N ARG A 448 -14.22 2.90 -12.09
CA ARG A 448 -15.02 3.88 -11.34
C ARG A 448 -15.82 3.20 -10.24
N THR A 449 -16.10 3.90 -9.16
CA THR A 449 -16.67 3.32 -7.95
C THR A 449 -17.95 4.02 -7.51
N ILE A 450 -18.88 3.21 -6.96
CA ILE A 450 -20.06 3.67 -6.24
C ILE A 450 -20.02 3.05 -4.85
N ALA A 451 -20.14 3.85 -3.82
CA ALA A 451 -20.19 3.40 -2.43
C ALA A 451 -21.64 3.33 -1.94
N PHE A 452 -22.00 2.21 -1.30
CA PHE A 452 -23.27 2.01 -0.59
C PHE A 452 -22.97 1.30 0.73
N ASN A 453 -23.64 1.67 1.82
CA ASN A 453 -23.43 1.12 3.17
C ASN A 453 -21.94 1.07 3.55
N TYR A 454 -21.25 2.18 3.34
CA TYR A 454 -19.79 2.29 3.28
C TYR A 454 -19.16 2.69 4.62
N ASP A 455 -17.89 2.33 4.79
CA ASP A 455 -17.06 2.77 5.92
C ASP A 455 -16.89 4.31 5.87
N ASP A 456 -16.81 4.97 7.03
CA ASP A 456 -16.73 6.44 7.15
C ASP A 456 -15.53 7.05 6.39
N ASP A 457 -14.44 6.31 6.24
CA ASP A 457 -13.22 6.73 5.53
C ASP A 457 -13.15 6.22 4.07
N ALA A 458 -14.21 5.59 3.57
CA ALA A 458 -14.27 5.10 2.21
C ALA A 458 -14.32 6.24 1.19
N LEU A 459 -13.54 6.12 0.12
CA LEU A 459 -13.50 7.06 -0.99
C LEU A 459 -14.05 6.41 -2.25
N ALA A 460 -15.04 7.04 -2.87
CA ALA A 460 -15.65 6.61 -4.13
C ALA A 460 -15.93 7.78 -5.07
N ASP A 461 -16.19 7.47 -6.34
CA ASP A 461 -16.59 8.50 -7.32
C ASP A 461 -18.04 8.97 -7.09
N TYR A 462 -18.88 8.07 -6.56
CA TYR A 462 -20.28 8.35 -6.20
C TYR A 462 -20.67 7.65 -4.91
N TYR A 463 -21.61 8.25 -4.18
CA TYR A 463 -22.15 7.72 -2.93
C TYR A 463 -23.66 7.64 -3.02
N VAL A 464 -24.25 6.58 -2.50
CA VAL A 464 -25.70 6.40 -2.43
C VAL A 464 -26.11 5.90 -1.04
N ASP A 465 -27.17 6.50 -0.49
CA ASP A 465 -27.71 6.15 0.82
C ASP A 465 -28.73 5.02 0.74
N LYS A 466 -29.39 4.87 -0.41
CA LYS A 466 -30.31 3.76 -0.68
C LYS A 466 -29.84 3.00 -1.90
N PHE A 467 -29.96 1.68 -1.86
CA PHE A 467 -29.54 0.84 -3.00
C PHE A 467 -30.24 1.23 -4.32
N ALA A 468 -31.52 1.61 -4.25
CA ALA A 468 -32.27 2.06 -5.41
C ALA A 468 -31.72 3.37 -6.05
N ASP A 469 -30.98 4.19 -5.31
CA ASP A 469 -30.40 5.43 -5.82
C ASP A 469 -29.23 5.18 -6.79
N ILE A 470 -28.73 3.96 -6.87
CA ILE A 470 -27.79 3.53 -7.92
C ILE A 470 -28.33 3.89 -9.31
N LEU A 471 -29.63 3.72 -9.54
CA LEU A 471 -30.28 4.06 -10.82
C LEU A 471 -30.23 5.55 -11.16
N LYS A 472 -29.98 6.42 -10.19
CA LYS A 472 -29.89 7.88 -10.34
C LYS A 472 -28.47 8.37 -10.57
N VAL A 473 -27.47 7.50 -10.45
CA VAL A 473 -26.05 7.87 -10.65
C VAL A 473 -25.85 8.33 -12.10
N PRO A 474 -25.29 9.52 -12.33
CA PRO A 474 -25.18 10.11 -13.68
C PRO A 474 -24.50 9.22 -14.72
N LEU A 475 -23.55 8.38 -14.28
CA LEU A 475 -22.86 7.38 -15.12
C LEU A 475 -23.78 6.36 -15.77
N LEU A 476 -24.91 6.05 -15.12
CA LEU A 476 -25.84 4.98 -15.50
C LEU A 476 -27.08 5.51 -16.20
N ILE A 477 -27.30 6.85 -16.21
CA ILE A 477 -28.44 7.46 -16.85
C ILE A 477 -28.30 7.38 -18.39
N ARG A 478 -29.09 6.53 -18.98
CA ARG A 478 -29.21 6.43 -20.44
C ARG A 478 -30.08 7.59 -20.96
N LYS A 479 -29.51 8.56 -21.71
CA LYS A 479 -30.34 9.48 -22.47
C LYS A 479 -31.23 8.63 -23.38
N LYS A 480 -32.57 8.71 -23.21
CA LYS A 480 -33.51 8.14 -24.18
C LYS A 480 -33.12 8.70 -25.55
N LYS A 481 -32.85 7.83 -26.52
CA LYS A 481 -32.88 8.28 -27.94
C LYS A 481 -34.26 8.82 -28.16
N THR A 482 -34.36 10.13 -28.36
CA THR A 482 -35.55 10.72 -29.00
C THR A 482 -35.60 10.15 -30.41
N LEU A 483 -36.60 9.33 -30.69
CA LEU A 483 -36.91 8.82 -31.99
C LEU A 483 -37.29 9.99 -32.90
#